data_8434e8fb20ff51af8a8ff318fe2c3600
#
_entry.id   8434e8fb20ff51af8a8ff318fe2c3600
#
_cell.length_a   1.000
_cell.length_b   1.000
_cell.length_c   1.000
_cell.angle_alpha   90.00
_cell.angle_beta   90.00
_cell.angle_gamma   90.00
#
_symmetry.space_group_name_H-M   'P 1'
#
loop_
_entity.id
_entity.type
_entity.pdbx_description
1 polymer ?
#
loop_
_entity_poly.entity_id
_entity_poly.type
_entity_poly.pdbx_seq_one_letter_code
_entity_poly.pdbx_strand_id
1 'polypeptide(L)'
;MADMDRRRISILGSTGSIGVNTLDVVAQLGGRDAFDIVAITGNSNVTLLAEQARTFGARLAVTADDKQYATLKDALAGTGIEVAAGRAALVEAGQRPSDWVMAAIVGTAGLAPTVAAAERGADIALANKECLVSAGELFVKAVADGGGKLIPVDSEHSAIFQSLEDDQRHAVERIVLTASGGPFRTWSREQMANVTADVARAHPNWSMGLKISIGSASMFNKALEMIEAKHLFNVRPDQIEVIVHPQSIIHSMVGYTDGSVLAQLGCPDMRTAIGYALSYPDRPKLDVERLDFAKLARLDFEAPDETRFPALRLARTAMDRGGVQGAVMNAAEETAFNAFLEKRISFLQMADIAEDVMEDMVGYGSAITMDDVFAADAEARRRAAEAIAQKEMAA
;
A
#
# COMPACT_ATOMS: atom_id res chain seq x y z
N MET A 1 -23.05 32.53 10.29
CA MET A 1 -21.79 32.07 9.72
C MET A 1 -22.17 31.06 8.66
N ALA A 2 -21.83 31.31 7.39
CA ALA A 2 -22.13 30.39 6.31
C ALA A 2 -21.55 29.03 6.68
N ASP A 3 -22.34 27.98 6.52
CA ASP A 3 -21.90 26.59 6.62
C ASP A 3 -20.81 26.41 5.55
N MET A 4 -19.54 26.59 5.93
CA MET A 4 -18.43 26.29 5.03
C MET A 4 -18.50 24.79 4.81
N ASP A 5 -18.75 24.44 3.56
CA ASP A 5 -18.95 23.05 3.13
C ASP A 5 -17.66 22.25 3.44
N ARG A 6 -17.63 21.62 4.64
CA ARG A 6 -16.47 20.85 5.11
C ARG A 6 -16.26 19.66 4.16
N ARG A 7 -15.01 19.44 3.75
CA ARG A 7 -14.70 18.29 2.89
C ARG A 7 -15.02 16.98 3.61
N ARG A 8 -15.88 16.17 3.00
CA ARG A 8 -16.29 14.87 3.55
C ARG A 8 -15.22 13.82 3.24
N ILE A 9 -14.65 13.24 4.27
CA ILE A 9 -13.59 12.24 4.12
C ILE A 9 -13.89 10.96 4.89
N SER A 10 -13.44 9.83 4.36
CA SER A 10 -13.44 8.54 5.05
C SER A 10 -12.01 7.98 5.13
N ILE A 11 -11.70 7.27 6.22
CA ILE A 11 -10.38 6.68 6.44
C ILE A 11 -10.55 5.18 6.68
N LEU A 12 -10.33 4.40 5.64
CA LEU A 12 -10.36 2.95 5.70
C LEU A 12 -9.02 2.46 6.24
N GLY A 13 -9.01 1.98 7.50
CA GLY A 13 -7.78 1.57 8.20
C GLY A 13 -7.17 2.65 9.09
N SER A 14 -7.99 3.43 9.80
CA SER A 14 -7.57 4.60 10.59
C SER A 14 -6.62 4.27 11.75
N THR A 15 -6.66 3.05 12.29
CA THR A 15 -5.81 2.62 13.41
C THR A 15 -4.45 2.11 12.97
N GLY A 16 -4.22 1.94 11.67
CA GLY A 16 -2.92 1.61 11.10
C GLY A 16 -2.00 2.84 11.01
N SER A 17 -0.72 2.61 10.70
CA SER A 17 0.29 3.66 10.61
C SER A 17 -0.12 4.79 9.64
N ILE A 18 -0.61 4.46 8.45
CA ILE A 18 -1.08 5.46 7.48
C ILE A 18 -2.33 6.19 7.99
N GLY A 19 -3.29 5.47 8.57
CA GLY A 19 -4.50 6.09 9.12
C GLY A 19 -4.22 7.06 10.26
N VAL A 20 -3.29 6.73 11.16
CA VAL A 20 -2.84 7.62 12.25
C VAL A 20 -2.18 8.88 11.68
N ASN A 21 -1.26 8.73 10.70
CA ASN A 21 -0.63 9.86 10.03
C ASN A 21 -1.65 10.69 9.23
N THR A 22 -2.69 10.06 8.68
CA THR A 22 -3.78 10.79 7.99
C THR A 22 -4.54 11.68 8.96
N LEU A 23 -4.88 11.17 10.14
CA LEU A 23 -5.56 11.96 11.15
C LEU A 23 -4.66 13.07 11.75
N ASP A 24 -3.35 12.85 11.85
CA ASP A 24 -2.40 13.90 12.20
C ASP A 24 -2.40 15.02 11.15
N VAL A 25 -2.33 14.68 9.86
CA VAL A 25 -2.44 15.66 8.77
C VAL A 25 -3.78 16.39 8.79
N VAL A 26 -4.89 15.68 9.00
CA VAL A 26 -6.22 16.28 9.15
C VAL A 26 -6.22 17.29 10.31
N ALA A 27 -5.62 16.96 11.46
CA ALA A 27 -5.53 17.85 12.60
C ALA A 27 -4.71 19.12 12.26
N GLN A 28 -3.59 18.97 11.57
CA GLN A 28 -2.75 20.10 11.15
C GLN A 28 -3.45 21.04 10.14
N LEU A 29 -4.38 20.50 9.35
CA LEU A 29 -5.09 21.23 8.30
C LEU A 29 -6.48 21.76 8.75
N GLY A 30 -6.74 21.82 10.05
CA GLY A 30 -7.94 22.44 10.61
C GLY A 30 -8.91 21.47 11.30
N GLY A 31 -8.64 20.15 11.29
CA GLY A 31 -9.42 19.17 12.03
C GLY A 31 -10.91 19.18 11.68
N ARG A 32 -11.75 19.19 12.71
CA ARG A 32 -13.23 19.19 12.58
C ARG A 32 -13.82 20.45 11.93
N ASP A 33 -13.09 21.54 11.91
CA ASP A 33 -13.57 22.77 11.29
C ASP A 33 -13.45 22.73 9.75
N ALA A 34 -12.44 22.01 9.23
CA ALA A 34 -12.19 21.85 7.80
C ALA A 34 -12.74 20.55 7.22
N PHE A 35 -12.84 19.50 8.03
CA PHE A 35 -13.19 18.15 7.57
C PHE A 35 -14.40 17.58 8.32
N ASP A 36 -15.22 16.84 7.58
CA ASP A 36 -16.32 16.05 8.08
C ASP A 36 -15.95 14.57 7.92
N ILE A 37 -15.65 13.89 9.03
CA ILE A 37 -15.24 12.48 9.00
C ILE A 37 -16.49 11.61 8.88
N VAL A 38 -16.74 11.09 7.68
CA VAL A 38 -17.90 10.27 7.36
C VAL A 38 -17.77 8.88 7.97
N ALA A 39 -16.64 8.21 7.76
CA ALA A 39 -16.37 6.89 8.33
C ALA A 39 -14.89 6.70 8.65
N ILE A 40 -14.63 5.99 9.75
CA ILE A 40 -13.31 5.45 10.07
C ILE A 40 -13.43 3.96 10.34
N THR A 41 -12.41 3.20 9.91
CA THR A 41 -12.41 1.76 10.13
C THR A 41 -11.12 1.29 10.79
N GLY A 42 -11.21 0.22 11.56
CA GLY A 42 -10.08 -0.45 12.19
C GLY A 42 -10.30 -1.96 12.25
N ASN A 43 -9.39 -2.67 12.90
CA ASN A 43 -9.53 -4.10 13.15
C ASN A 43 -9.63 -4.34 14.67
N SER A 44 -8.64 -4.92 15.29
CA SER A 44 -8.63 -5.32 16.70
C SER A 44 -8.40 -4.17 17.70
N ASN A 45 -7.77 -3.06 17.26
CA ASN A 45 -7.48 -1.92 18.13
C ASN A 45 -8.67 -0.97 18.26
N VAL A 46 -9.75 -1.46 18.88
CA VAL A 46 -11.01 -0.69 19.03
C VAL A 46 -10.91 0.46 20.04
N THR A 47 -9.94 0.40 20.95
CA THR A 47 -9.68 1.51 21.90
C THR A 47 -9.20 2.74 21.13
N LEU A 48 -8.19 2.59 20.28
CA LEU A 48 -7.72 3.68 19.44
C LEU A 48 -8.79 4.13 18.44
N LEU A 49 -9.52 3.18 17.83
CA LEU A 49 -10.61 3.51 16.92
C LEU A 49 -11.68 4.39 17.59
N ALA A 50 -12.09 4.05 18.80
CA ALA A 50 -13.07 4.83 19.57
C ALA A 50 -12.53 6.22 19.96
N GLU A 51 -11.26 6.31 20.34
CA GLU A 51 -10.60 7.58 20.63
C GLU A 51 -10.56 8.49 19.38
N GLN A 52 -10.14 7.96 18.24
CA GLN A 52 -10.13 8.66 16.95
C GLN A 52 -11.54 9.11 16.56
N ALA A 53 -12.55 8.24 16.69
CA ALA A 53 -13.94 8.56 16.36
C ALA A 53 -14.44 9.74 17.20
N ARG A 54 -14.18 9.75 18.50
CA ARG A 54 -14.57 10.86 19.39
C ARG A 54 -13.79 12.14 19.08
N THR A 55 -12.46 12.05 18.92
CA THR A 55 -11.60 13.21 18.70
C THR A 55 -11.97 13.94 17.41
N PHE A 56 -12.19 13.21 16.34
CA PHE A 56 -12.47 13.77 15.02
C PHE A 56 -13.97 13.87 14.69
N GLY A 57 -14.85 13.37 15.56
CA GLY A 57 -16.30 13.42 15.38
C GLY A 57 -16.78 12.61 14.20
N ALA A 58 -16.24 11.42 14.02
CA ALA A 58 -16.67 10.52 12.95
C ALA A 58 -18.16 10.20 13.05
N ARG A 59 -18.84 10.08 11.89
CA ARG A 59 -20.25 9.68 11.87
C ARG A 59 -20.42 8.19 12.05
N LEU A 60 -19.47 7.39 11.53
CA LEU A 60 -19.45 5.92 11.60
C LEU A 60 -18.06 5.42 12.01
N ALA A 61 -18.02 4.47 12.95
CA ALA A 61 -16.83 3.71 13.32
C ALA A 61 -17.09 2.21 13.09
N VAL A 62 -16.21 1.57 12.31
CA VAL A 62 -16.34 0.15 11.94
C VAL A 62 -15.12 -0.64 12.37
N THR A 63 -15.35 -1.75 13.10
CA THR A 63 -14.32 -2.76 13.32
C THR A 63 -14.45 -3.92 12.35
N ALA A 64 -13.35 -4.39 11.78
CA ALA A 64 -13.35 -5.59 10.93
C ALA A 64 -13.60 -6.88 11.72
N ASP A 65 -13.30 -6.87 13.03
CA ASP A 65 -13.49 -8.02 13.93
C ASP A 65 -14.88 -7.97 14.59
N ASP A 66 -15.78 -8.86 14.17
CA ASP A 66 -17.13 -8.98 14.71
C ASP A 66 -17.14 -9.16 16.24
N LYS A 67 -16.11 -9.80 16.81
CA LYS A 67 -15.99 -10.02 18.25
C LYS A 67 -15.78 -8.73 19.04
N GLN A 68 -15.30 -7.68 18.39
CA GLN A 68 -15.05 -6.38 18.99
C GLN A 68 -16.25 -5.42 18.91
N TYR A 69 -17.35 -5.83 18.27
CA TYR A 69 -18.54 -4.96 18.10
C TYR A 69 -19.05 -4.39 19.43
N ALA A 70 -19.27 -5.27 20.43
CA ALA A 70 -19.79 -4.84 21.74
C ALA A 70 -18.83 -3.87 22.43
N THR A 71 -17.54 -4.16 22.43
CA THR A 71 -16.49 -3.30 23.01
C THR A 71 -16.47 -1.92 22.37
N LEU A 72 -16.54 -1.85 21.04
CA LEU A 72 -16.56 -0.58 20.32
C LEU A 72 -17.85 0.21 20.59
N LYS A 73 -18.98 -0.48 20.61
CA LYS A 73 -20.29 0.12 20.89
C LYS A 73 -20.35 0.73 22.30
N ASP A 74 -19.86 0.00 23.31
CA ASP A 74 -19.79 0.49 24.69
C ASP A 74 -18.87 1.69 24.82
N ALA A 75 -17.71 1.65 24.14
CA ALA A 75 -16.74 2.75 24.13
C ALA A 75 -17.32 4.03 23.48
N LEU A 76 -18.26 3.91 22.55
CA LEU A 76 -18.89 5.05 21.84
C LEU A 76 -20.30 5.36 22.36
N ALA A 77 -20.74 4.72 23.45
CA ALA A 77 -22.06 4.98 24.02
C ALA A 77 -22.27 6.46 24.37
N GLY A 78 -23.43 7.01 24.02
CA GLY A 78 -23.79 8.40 24.30
C GLY A 78 -23.15 9.45 23.40
N THR A 79 -22.32 9.06 22.42
CA THR A 79 -21.66 10.00 21.48
C THR A 79 -22.50 10.33 20.25
N GLY A 80 -23.47 9.52 19.90
CA GLY A 80 -24.23 9.63 18.64
C GLY A 80 -23.50 9.07 17.42
N ILE A 81 -22.30 8.50 17.59
CA ILE A 81 -21.51 7.89 16.52
C ILE A 81 -22.10 6.50 16.21
N GLU A 82 -22.38 6.24 14.93
CA GLU A 82 -22.80 4.92 14.47
C GLU A 82 -21.66 3.90 14.64
N VAL A 83 -22.03 2.66 15.01
CA VAL A 83 -21.06 1.56 15.20
C VAL A 83 -21.49 0.35 14.40
N ALA A 84 -20.55 -0.21 13.63
CA ALA A 84 -20.76 -1.44 12.88
C ALA A 84 -19.52 -2.36 12.96
N ALA A 85 -19.70 -3.62 12.55
CA ALA A 85 -18.60 -4.59 12.54
C ALA A 85 -18.69 -5.55 11.34
N GLY A 86 -17.55 -6.18 11.04
CA GLY A 86 -17.42 -7.21 10.02
C GLY A 86 -17.19 -6.70 8.60
N ARG A 87 -16.96 -7.64 7.69
CA ARG A 87 -16.58 -7.34 6.30
C ARG A 87 -17.65 -6.56 5.54
N ALA A 88 -18.91 -6.88 5.72
CA ALA A 88 -20.01 -6.16 5.06
C ALA A 88 -20.06 -4.69 5.49
N ALA A 89 -19.83 -4.42 6.77
CA ALA A 89 -19.79 -3.06 7.30
C ALA A 89 -18.59 -2.25 6.79
N LEU A 90 -17.45 -2.90 6.52
CA LEU A 90 -16.31 -2.24 5.85
C LEU A 90 -16.69 -1.78 4.44
N VAL A 91 -17.39 -2.62 3.67
CA VAL A 91 -17.88 -2.27 2.33
C VAL A 91 -18.89 -1.12 2.41
N GLU A 92 -19.84 -1.19 3.37
CA GLU A 92 -20.78 -0.11 3.61
C GLU A 92 -20.08 1.21 3.96
N ALA A 93 -19.01 1.18 4.77
CA ALA A 93 -18.21 2.36 5.08
C ALA A 93 -17.61 2.98 3.81
N GLY A 94 -17.13 2.16 2.85
CA GLY A 94 -16.67 2.61 1.53
C GLY A 94 -17.80 3.22 0.69
N GLN A 95 -19.02 2.72 0.81
CA GLN A 95 -20.21 3.23 0.10
C GLN A 95 -20.75 4.53 0.65
N ARG A 96 -20.35 4.97 1.87
CA ARG A 96 -20.81 6.23 2.46
C ARG A 96 -20.38 7.42 1.59
N PRO A 97 -21.25 8.44 1.39
CA PRO A 97 -20.94 9.59 0.55
C PRO A 97 -19.76 10.40 1.09
N SER A 98 -18.57 10.19 0.56
CA SER A 98 -17.35 10.92 0.87
C SER A 98 -16.78 11.54 -0.40
N ASP A 99 -16.17 12.70 -0.28
CA ASP A 99 -15.50 13.38 -1.40
C ASP A 99 -14.09 12.78 -1.62
N TRP A 100 -13.50 12.27 -0.53
CA TRP A 100 -12.16 11.71 -0.52
C TRP A 100 -12.07 10.52 0.46
N VAL A 101 -11.33 9.49 0.08
CA VAL A 101 -11.18 8.27 0.86
C VAL A 101 -9.71 7.88 0.96
N MET A 102 -9.17 7.79 2.18
CA MET A 102 -7.90 7.14 2.44
C MET A 102 -8.10 5.61 2.44
N ALA A 103 -7.51 4.94 1.47
CA ALA A 103 -7.52 3.48 1.36
C ALA A 103 -6.24 2.91 2.01
N ALA A 104 -6.30 2.60 3.31
CA ALA A 104 -5.14 2.17 4.12
C ALA A 104 -5.37 0.84 4.87
N ILE A 105 -6.36 0.05 4.48
CA ILE A 105 -6.50 -1.33 4.97
C ILE A 105 -5.47 -2.18 4.24
N VAL A 106 -4.58 -2.84 4.98
CA VAL A 106 -3.49 -3.66 4.43
C VAL A 106 -4.02 -4.95 3.80
N GLY A 107 -3.45 -5.36 2.69
CA GLY A 107 -3.76 -6.63 2.01
C GLY A 107 -5.05 -6.59 1.20
N THR A 108 -5.41 -7.75 0.63
CA THR A 108 -6.61 -7.91 -0.22
C THR A 108 -7.92 -7.59 0.52
N ALA A 109 -7.92 -7.60 1.86
CA ALA A 109 -9.10 -7.22 2.67
C ALA A 109 -9.57 -5.78 2.41
N GLY A 110 -8.68 -4.89 1.99
CA GLY A 110 -9.00 -3.50 1.64
C GLY A 110 -9.60 -3.32 0.25
N LEU A 111 -9.53 -4.33 -0.63
CA LEU A 111 -9.95 -4.20 -2.04
C LEU A 111 -11.45 -3.89 -2.16
N ALA A 112 -12.32 -4.72 -1.60
CA ALA A 112 -13.77 -4.55 -1.73
C ALA A 112 -14.29 -3.19 -1.20
N PRO A 113 -13.93 -2.72 0.02
CA PRO A 113 -14.38 -1.42 0.50
C PRO A 113 -13.79 -0.25 -0.31
N THR A 114 -12.57 -0.39 -0.87
CA THR A 114 -11.96 0.66 -1.69
C THR A 114 -12.63 0.75 -3.07
N VAL A 115 -12.95 -0.40 -3.70
CA VAL A 115 -13.74 -0.44 -4.94
C VAL A 115 -15.12 0.20 -4.73
N ALA A 116 -15.79 -0.14 -3.63
CA ALA A 116 -17.10 0.45 -3.30
C ALA A 116 -17.04 1.98 -3.16
N ALA A 117 -15.94 2.52 -2.62
CA ALA A 117 -15.71 3.96 -2.57
C ALA A 117 -15.42 4.57 -3.96
N ALA A 118 -14.64 3.88 -4.78
CA ALA A 118 -14.32 4.30 -6.15
C ALA A 118 -15.58 4.37 -7.04
N GLU A 119 -16.43 3.35 -6.99
CA GLU A 119 -17.71 3.30 -7.72
C GLU A 119 -18.68 4.42 -7.33
N ARG A 120 -18.51 4.99 -6.12
CA ARG A 120 -19.28 6.15 -5.65
C ARG A 120 -18.74 7.49 -6.13
N GLY A 121 -17.59 7.49 -6.82
CA GLY A 121 -16.97 8.70 -7.35
C GLY A 121 -16.12 9.48 -6.34
N ALA A 122 -15.72 8.86 -5.25
CA ALA A 122 -14.77 9.48 -4.34
C ALA A 122 -13.37 9.56 -4.94
N ASP A 123 -12.63 10.63 -4.63
CA ASP A 123 -11.19 10.64 -4.84
C ASP A 123 -10.53 9.61 -3.91
N ILE A 124 -9.76 8.69 -4.47
CA ILE A 124 -9.10 7.61 -3.73
C ILE A 124 -7.63 7.96 -3.49
N ALA A 125 -7.28 8.24 -2.24
CA ALA A 125 -5.89 8.31 -1.78
C ALA A 125 -5.41 6.88 -1.46
N LEU A 126 -4.67 6.29 -2.38
CA LEU A 126 -4.32 4.88 -2.34
C LEU A 126 -3.01 4.64 -1.60
N ALA A 127 -3.11 4.06 -0.40
CA ALA A 127 -1.98 3.51 0.35
C ALA A 127 -1.96 1.97 0.34
N ASN A 128 -3.09 1.34 0.00
CA ASN A 128 -3.22 -0.11 -0.17
C ASN A 128 -2.84 -0.49 -1.60
N LYS A 129 -1.56 -0.78 -1.82
CA LYS A 129 -1.02 -1.18 -3.12
C LYS A 129 -1.61 -2.49 -3.64
N GLU A 130 -2.07 -3.36 -2.74
CA GLU A 130 -2.64 -4.65 -3.08
C GLU A 130 -3.92 -4.51 -3.94
N CYS A 131 -4.61 -3.38 -3.88
CA CYS A 131 -5.73 -3.09 -4.78
C CYS A 131 -5.30 -3.08 -6.25
N LEU A 132 -4.19 -2.40 -6.58
CA LEU A 132 -3.66 -2.35 -7.94
C LEU A 132 -2.92 -3.63 -8.32
N VAL A 133 -2.19 -4.21 -7.38
CA VAL A 133 -1.48 -5.48 -7.61
C VAL A 133 -2.45 -6.60 -7.96
N SER A 134 -3.57 -6.70 -7.22
CA SER A 134 -4.52 -7.79 -7.39
C SER A 134 -5.56 -7.54 -8.48
N ALA A 135 -6.08 -6.31 -8.57
CA ALA A 135 -7.19 -5.99 -9.47
C ALA A 135 -6.83 -4.98 -10.58
N GLY A 136 -5.62 -4.42 -10.57
CA GLY A 136 -5.01 -3.61 -11.64
C GLY A 136 -5.98 -2.79 -12.48
N GLU A 137 -6.19 -3.24 -13.71
CA GLU A 137 -7.05 -2.58 -14.70
C GLU A 137 -8.51 -2.44 -14.24
N LEU A 138 -9.05 -3.44 -13.52
CA LEU A 138 -10.42 -3.40 -13.00
C LEU A 138 -10.58 -2.28 -11.97
N PHE A 139 -9.59 -2.12 -11.09
CA PHE A 139 -9.63 -1.07 -10.08
C PHE A 139 -9.47 0.32 -10.68
N VAL A 140 -8.51 0.51 -11.60
CA VAL A 140 -8.35 1.79 -12.34
C VAL A 140 -9.62 2.15 -13.09
N LYS A 141 -10.25 1.15 -13.76
CA LYS A 141 -11.52 1.33 -14.44
C LYS A 141 -12.65 1.74 -13.48
N ALA A 142 -12.76 1.10 -12.30
CA ALA A 142 -13.79 1.45 -11.33
C ALA A 142 -13.65 2.90 -10.84
N VAL A 143 -12.43 3.39 -10.61
CA VAL A 143 -12.19 4.80 -10.27
C VAL A 143 -12.59 5.74 -11.41
N ALA A 144 -12.20 5.40 -12.64
CA ALA A 144 -12.52 6.21 -13.83
C ALA A 144 -14.03 6.26 -14.10
N ASP A 145 -14.72 5.12 -14.03
CA ASP A 145 -16.17 5.03 -14.23
C ASP A 145 -16.95 5.81 -13.15
N GLY A 146 -16.45 5.80 -11.91
CA GLY A 146 -17.01 6.58 -10.80
C GLY A 146 -16.78 8.10 -10.93
N GLY A 147 -15.79 8.51 -11.73
CA GLY A 147 -15.44 9.92 -11.95
C GLY A 147 -14.54 10.53 -10.87
N GLY A 148 -14.05 9.73 -9.94
CA GLY A 148 -13.07 10.14 -8.93
C GLY A 148 -11.64 10.12 -9.47
N LYS A 149 -10.70 10.59 -8.65
CA LYS A 149 -9.27 10.56 -8.94
C LYS A 149 -8.59 9.45 -8.15
N LEU A 150 -7.56 8.83 -8.75
CA LEU A 150 -6.67 7.91 -8.06
C LEU A 150 -5.36 8.64 -7.73
N ILE A 151 -5.11 8.87 -6.45
CA ILE A 151 -3.97 9.66 -5.97
C ILE A 151 -3.10 8.75 -5.11
N PRO A 152 -1.84 8.50 -5.48
CA PRO A 152 -0.98 7.61 -4.71
C PRO A 152 -0.52 8.21 -3.39
N VAL A 153 -0.44 7.39 -2.37
CA VAL A 153 0.06 7.74 -1.03
C VAL A 153 1.37 7.01 -0.72
N ASP A 154 1.61 5.85 -1.31
CA ASP A 154 2.93 5.22 -1.21
C ASP A 154 4.00 6.21 -1.64
N SER A 155 5.11 6.32 -0.88
CA SER A 155 6.10 7.41 -1.04
C SER A 155 6.70 7.44 -2.44
N GLU A 156 7.00 6.27 -2.99
CA GLU A 156 7.59 6.13 -4.31
C GLU A 156 6.62 6.52 -5.42
N HIS A 157 5.38 6.09 -5.30
CA HIS A 157 4.34 6.43 -6.29
C HIS A 157 3.89 7.88 -6.18
N SER A 158 3.80 8.42 -4.97
CA SER A 158 3.58 9.85 -4.76
C SER A 158 4.71 10.68 -5.40
N ALA A 159 5.96 10.22 -5.30
CA ALA A 159 7.10 10.89 -5.92
C ALA A 159 7.01 10.90 -7.45
N ILE A 160 6.65 9.76 -8.06
CA ILE A 160 6.42 9.67 -9.51
C ILE A 160 5.27 10.60 -9.91
N PHE A 161 4.14 10.53 -9.21
CA PHE A 161 2.97 11.36 -9.47
C PHE A 161 3.27 12.86 -9.42
N GLN A 162 4.18 13.29 -8.54
CA GLN A 162 4.63 14.67 -8.41
C GLN A 162 5.68 15.09 -9.45
N SER A 163 6.37 14.12 -10.08
CA SER A 163 7.44 14.35 -11.05
C SER A 163 6.99 14.07 -12.49
N LEU A 164 5.81 13.48 -12.65
CA LEU A 164 5.21 13.16 -13.93
C LEU A 164 4.43 14.35 -14.45
N GLU A 165 4.86 14.93 -15.58
CA GLU A 165 4.16 16.00 -16.26
C GLU A 165 3.05 15.41 -17.13
N ASP A 166 1.78 15.69 -16.81
CA ASP A 166 0.61 15.06 -17.46
C ASP A 166 0.54 15.33 -18.97
N ASP A 167 0.96 16.50 -19.42
CA ASP A 167 1.02 16.88 -20.83
C ASP A 167 2.25 16.29 -21.55
N GLN A 168 3.23 15.76 -20.84
CA GLN A 168 4.45 15.13 -21.34
C GLN A 168 4.48 13.60 -21.18
N ARG A 169 3.36 12.96 -20.88
CA ARG A 169 3.29 11.49 -20.69
C ARG A 169 3.86 10.71 -21.89
N HIS A 170 3.72 11.22 -23.09
CA HIS A 170 4.24 10.62 -24.32
C HIS A 170 5.78 10.62 -24.40
N ALA A 171 6.44 11.50 -23.64
CA ALA A 171 7.89 11.64 -23.59
C ALA A 171 8.51 10.86 -22.40
N VAL A 172 7.71 10.15 -21.60
CA VAL A 172 8.23 9.32 -20.51
C VAL A 172 8.98 8.12 -21.09
N GLU A 173 10.30 8.09 -20.89
CA GLU A 173 11.16 6.97 -21.28
C GLU A 173 11.08 5.86 -20.22
N ARG A 174 11.23 6.23 -18.94
CA ARG A 174 11.24 5.28 -17.84
C ARG A 174 10.79 5.90 -16.51
N ILE A 175 10.33 5.04 -15.63
CA ILE A 175 10.09 5.30 -14.21
C ILE A 175 11.16 4.57 -13.42
N VAL A 176 11.80 5.26 -12.46
CA VAL A 176 12.83 4.67 -11.60
C VAL A 176 12.32 4.65 -10.17
N LEU A 177 11.94 3.46 -9.70
CA LEU A 177 11.54 3.22 -8.31
C LEU A 177 12.79 3.08 -7.44
N THR A 178 12.89 3.89 -6.40
CA THR A 178 13.97 3.74 -5.42
C THR A 178 13.60 2.72 -4.34
N ALA A 179 14.58 1.99 -3.83
CA ALA A 179 14.43 1.06 -2.71
C ALA A 179 15.53 1.34 -1.69
N SER A 180 15.24 1.25 -0.39
CA SER A 180 16.29 1.34 0.64
C SER A 180 17.28 0.16 0.57
N GLY A 181 16.87 -0.96 -0.03
CA GLY A 181 17.56 -2.22 -0.02
C GLY A 181 17.34 -3.05 1.24
N GLY A 182 16.61 -2.51 2.23
CA GLY A 182 16.28 -3.18 3.48
C GLY A 182 17.50 -3.47 4.38
N PRO A 183 17.31 -4.17 5.50
CA PRO A 183 18.37 -4.46 6.45
C PRO A 183 19.42 -5.45 5.92
N PHE A 184 19.08 -6.23 4.89
CA PHE A 184 19.95 -7.28 4.32
C PHE A 184 20.66 -6.88 3.04
N ARG A 185 20.65 -5.59 2.69
CA ARG A 185 21.25 -5.06 1.45
C ARG A 185 22.68 -5.57 1.17
N THR A 186 23.49 -5.70 2.23
CA THR A 186 24.91 -6.14 2.13
C THR A 186 25.13 -7.59 2.55
N TRP A 187 24.06 -8.36 2.88
CA TRP A 187 24.18 -9.73 3.36
C TRP A 187 24.25 -10.71 2.20
N SER A 188 25.01 -11.80 2.38
CA SER A 188 25.00 -12.92 1.44
C SER A 188 23.73 -13.76 1.63
N ARG A 189 23.42 -14.62 0.64
CA ARG A 189 22.26 -15.55 0.72
C ARG A 189 22.40 -16.52 1.92
N GLU A 190 23.63 -16.96 2.22
CA GLU A 190 23.94 -17.84 3.35
C GLU A 190 23.67 -17.14 4.69
N GLN A 191 24.00 -15.85 4.79
CA GLN A 191 23.70 -15.04 5.98
C GLN A 191 22.19 -14.87 6.18
N MET A 192 21.44 -14.76 5.07
CA MET A 192 19.98 -14.61 5.11
C MET A 192 19.24 -15.92 5.43
N ALA A 193 19.87 -17.10 5.30
CA ALA A 193 19.21 -18.38 5.51
C ALA A 193 18.64 -18.57 6.93
N ASN A 194 19.26 -17.93 7.94
CA ASN A 194 18.87 -18.05 9.35
C ASN A 194 18.21 -16.76 9.90
N VAL A 195 17.68 -15.89 9.04
CA VAL A 195 17.03 -14.65 9.45
C VAL A 195 15.73 -14.97 10.17
N THR A 196 15.53 -14.31 11.32
CA THR A 196 14.27 -14.34 12.08
C THR A 196 13.42 -13.10 11.79
N ALA A 197 12.13 -13.17 12.12
CA ALA A 197 11.22 -12.03 11.95
C ALA A 197 11.68 -10.80 12.76
N ASP A 198 12.28 -11.00 13.95
CA ASP A 198 12.79 -9.90 14.76
C ASP A 198 13.96 -9.16 14.09
N VAL A 199 14.83 -9.87 13.39
CA VAL A 199 15.92 -9.28 12.63
C VAL A 199 15.39 -8.61 11.35
N ALA A 200 14.45 -9.25 10.66
CA ALA A 200 13.89 -8.76 9.39
C ALA A 200 13.06 -7.46 9.54
N ARG A 201 12.45 -7.24 10.73
CA ARG A 201 11.65 -6.02 10.98
C ARG A 201 12.47 -4.75 11.20
N ALA A 202 13.78 -4.84 11.40
CA ALA A 202 14.65 -3.70 11.70
C ALA A 202 14.98 -2.90 10.43
N HIS A 203 14.06 -2.01 10.00
CA HIS A 203 14.32 -1.15 8.84
C HIS A 203 15.26 0.02 9.21
N PRO A 204 16.27 0.36 8.35
CA PRO A 204 17.26 1.37 8.70
C PRO A 204 16.72 2.80 8.78
N ASN A 205 15.74 3.19 7.96
CA ASN A 205 15.30 4.59 7.80
C ASN A 205 13.83 4.84 8.14
N TRP A 206 12.97 3.83 8.04
CA TRP A 206 11.54 3.98 8.22
C TRP A 206 11.04 3.22 9.44
N SER A 207 10.13 3.86 10.19
CA SER A 207 9.32 3.18 11.20
C SER A 207 8.02 2.70 10.56
N MET A 208 7.94 1.43 10.21
CA MET A 208 6.84 0.84 9.44
C MET A 208 6.18 -0.32 10.18
N GLY A 209 4.97 -0.68 9.74
CA GLY A 209 4.32 -1.91 10.20
C GLY A 209 5.12 -3.17 9.80
N LEU A 210 4.92 -4.25 10.57
CA LEU A 210 5.70 -5.49 10.45
C LEU A 210 5.70 -6.05 9.02
N LYS A 211 4.54 -6.08 8.33
CA LYS A 211 4.42 -6.57 6.95
C LYS A 211 5.31 -5.77 5.99
N ILE A 212 5.25 -4.44 6.07
CA ILE A 212 6.03 -3.57 5.18
C ILE A 212 7.53 -3.69 5.47
N SER A 213 7.94 -3.80 6.76
CA SER A 213 9.35 -3.97 7.13
C SER A 213 9.94 -5.27 6.57
N ILE A 214 9.24 -6.40 6.71
CA ILE A 214 9.70 -7.70 6.18
C ILE A 214 9.60 -7.72 4.66
N GLY A 215 8.55 -7.12 4.08
CA GLY A 215 8.43 -6.93 2.64
C GLY A 215 9.57 -6.10 2.05
N SER A 216 10.03 -5.06 2.76
CA SER A 216 11.23 -4.30 2.38
C SER A 216 12.50 -5.14 2.48
N ALA A 217 12.64 -5.92 3.56
CA ALA A 217 13.79 -6.81 3.77
C ALA A 217 13.94 -7.88 2.69
N SER A 218 12.83 -8.38 2.15
CA SER A 218 12.76 -9.40 1.09
C SER A 218 12.63 -8.83 -0.32
N MET A 219 12.52 -7.50 -0.47
CA MET A 219 12.20 -6.78 -1.70
C MET A 219 10.80 -7.05 -2.27
N PHE A 220 9.94 -7.79 -1.59
CA PHE A 220 8.54 -7.95 -2.02
C PHE A 220 7.76 -6.64 -1.99
N ASN A 221 8.04 -5.74 -1.04
CA ASN A 221 7.43 -4.42 -1.06
C ASN A 221 7.69 -3.71 -2.40
N LYS A 222 8.94 -3.74 -2.89
CA LYS A 222 9.31 -3.13 -4.16
C LYS A 222 8.75 -3.90 -5.37
N ALA A 223 8.65 -5.22 -5.26
CA ALA A 223 8.01 -6.06 -6.28
C ALA A 223 6.52 -5.68 -6.48
N LEU A 224 5.77 -5.51 -5.39
CA LEU A 224 4.38 -5.04 -5.45
C LEU A 224 4.29 -3.63 -6.03
N GLU A 225 5.20 -2.75 -5.68
CA GLU A 225 5.27 -1.38 -6.19
C GLU A 225 5.55 -1.32 -7.70
N MET A 226 6.32 -2.25 -8.26
CA MET A 226 6.50 -2.35 -9.71
C MET A 226 5.18 -2.62 -10.43
N ILE A 227 4.37 -3.54 -9.90
CA ILE A 227 3.06 -3.87 -10.48
C ILE A 227 2.09 -2.70 -10.29
N GLU A 228 2.09 -2.07 -9.13
CA GLU A 228 1.30 -0.88 -8.85
C GLU A 228 1.63 0.25 -9.83
N ALA A 229 2.93 0.56 -10.05
CA ALA A 229 3.38 1.59 -10.98
C ALA A 229 2.90 1.34 -12.41
N LYS A 230 2.92 0.09 -12.89
CA LYS A 230 2.40 -0.29 -14.21
C LYS A 230 0.96 0.17 -14.39
N HIS A 231 0.10 -0.12 -13.41
CA HIS A 231 -1.33 0.18 -13.51
C HIS A 231 -1.64 1.67 -13.22
N LEU A 232 -0.98 2.23 -12.21
CA LEU A 232 -1.23 3.61 -11.78
C LEU A 232 -0.81 4.65 -12.83
N PHE A 233 0.34 4.42 -13.48
CA PHE A 233 0.90 5.36 -14.45
C PHE A 233 0.70 4.93 -15.91
N ASN A 234 0.10 3.76 -16.13
CA ASN A 234 -0.12 3.18 -17.46
C ASN A 234 1.18 3.09 -18.28
N VAL A 235 2.22 2.53 -17.68
CA VAL A 235 3.54 2.32 -18.31
C VAL A 235 3.75 0.84 -18.59
N ARG A 236 4.62 0.54 -19.58
CA ARG A 236 5.00 -0.84 -19.88
C ARG A 236 5.98 -1.40 -18.84
N PRO A 237 6.02 -2.72 -18.63
CA PRO A 237 6.97 -3.35 -17.69
C PRO A 237 8.44 -3.00 -17.96
N ASP A 238 8.83 -2.84 -19.23
CA ASP A 238 10.19 -2.48 -19.65
C ASP A 238 10.56 -1.02 -19.33
N GLN A 239 9.59 -0.16 -19.04
CA GLN A 239 9.80 1.22 -18.59
C GLN A 239 9.98 1.35 -17.08
N ILE A 240 9.87 0.25 -16.32
CA ILE A 240 9.97 0.28 -14.86
C ILE A 240 11.34 -0.25 -14.43
N GLU A 241 12.17 0.64 -13.93
CA GLU A 241 13.47 0.33 -13.33
C GLU A 241 13.41 0.38 -11.82
N VAL A 242 14.28 -0.39 -11.16
CA VAL A 242 14.47 -0.33 -9.71
C VAL A 242 15.93 0.03 -9.45
N ILE A 243 16.16 0.96 -8.52
CA ILE A 243 17.50 1.30 -8.04
C ILE A 243 17.51 1.29 -6.51
N VAL A 244 18.59 0.80 -5.93
CA VAL A 244 18.77 0.85 -4.48
C VAL A 244 19.38 2.20 -4.11
N HIS A 245 18.69 2.92 -3.20
CA HIS A 245 19.08 4.22 -2.67
C HIS A 245 19.02 4.15 -1.13
N PRO A 246 20.12 3.82 -0.44
CA PRO A 246 20.10 3.48 0.98
C PRO A 246 19.60 4.60 1.89
N GLN A 247 19.81 5.87 1.53
CA GLN A 247 19.38 7.01 2.34
C GLN A 247 17.87 7.26 2.28
N SER A 248 17.16 6.74 1.26
CA SER A 248 15.71 6.94 1.04
C SER A 248 15.28 8.41 1.03
N ILE A 249 16.12 9.29 0.49
CA ILE A 249 15.87 10.73 0.35
C ILE A 249 15.20 11.04 -0.99
N ILE A 250 15.68 10.43 -2.09
CA ILE A 250 14.98 10.39 -3.36
C ILE A 250 13.96 9.29 -3.26
N HIS A 251 12.68 9.65 -3.36
CA HIS A 251 11.61 8.68 -3.24
C HIS A 251 11.30 7.96 -4.56
N SER A 252 11.45 8.61 -5.69
CA SER A 252 11.47 8.02 -7.05
C SER A 252 11.79 9.08 -8.10
N MET A 253 11.95 8.65 -9.37
CA MET A 253 12.32 9.52 -10.47
C MET A 253 11.54 9.16 -11.74
N VAL A 254 11.38 10.14 -12.63
CA VAL A 254 10.84 9.98 -13.98
C VAL A 254 11.89 10.43 -14.98
N GLY A 255 12.31 9.55 -15.88
CA GLY A 255 13.23 9.85 -16.98
C GLY A 255 12.45 10.11 -18.27
N TYR A 256 12.86 11.13 -19.00
CA TYR A 256 12.25 11.59 -20.25
C TYR A 256 13.16 11.36 -21.44
N THR A 257 12.58 11.30 -22.63
CA THR A 257 13.28 11.01 -23.91
C THR A 257 14.31 12.07 -24.31
N ASP A 258 14.26 13.26 -23.73
CA ASP A 258 15.27 14.31 -23.92
C ASP A 258 16.52 14.11 -23.03
N GLY A 259 16.52 13.05 -22.18
CA GLY A 259 17.58 12.75 -21.23
C GLY A 259 17.40 13.40 -19.85
N SER A 260 16.36 14.20 -19.66
CA SER A 260 16.05 14.79 -18.36
C SER A 260 15.56 13.74 -17.37
N VAL A 261 15.89 13.91 -16.07
CA VAL A 261 15.35 13.10 -14.99
C VAL A 261 14.79 14.03 -13.92
N LEU A 262 13.49 13.90 -13.63
CA LEU A 262 12.84 14.61 -12.54
C LEU A 262 12.70 13.69 -11.33
N ALA A 263 12.92 14.23 -10.13
CA ALA A 263 12.89 13.47 -8.90
C ALA A 263 12.19 14.26 -7.78
N GLN A 264 11.40 13.58 -6.97
CA GLN A 264 10.90 14.16 -5.73
C GLN A 264 11.78 13.68 -4.57
N LEU A 265 12.19 14.62 -3.73
CA LEU A 265 13.04 14.41 -2.58
C LEU A 265 12.32 14.88 -1.30
N GLY A 266 12.57 14.19 -0.20
CA GLY A 266 12.05 14.55 1.12
C GLY A 266 12.66 13.72 2.23
N CYS A 267 12.50 14.18 3.48
CA CYS A 267 12.76 13.30 4.63
C CYS A 267 11.74 12.15 4.63
N PRO A 268 12.12 10.96 5.13
CA PRO A 268 11.22 9.81 5.22
C PRO A 268 10.04 10.06 6.18
N ASP A 269 8.98 10.66 5.69
CA ASP A 269 7.78 10.99 6.45
C ASP A 269 6.52 10.87 5.57
N MET A 270 5.67 9.91 5.88
CA MET A 270 4.44 9.64 5.13
C MET A 270 3.46 10.81 5.13
N ARG A 271 3.53 11.73 6.11
CA ARG A 271 2.66 12.90 6.16
C ARG A 271 2.83 13.81 4.95
N THR A 272 4.01 13.82 4.32
CA THR A 272 4.25 14.59 3.09
C THR A 272 3.39 14.06 1.94
N ALA A 273 3.41 12.77 1.68
CA ALA A 273 2.62 12.14 0.62
C ALA A 273 1.11 12.19 0.93
N ILE A 274 0.73 11.92 2.19
CA ILE A 274 -0.66 12.00 2.66
C ILE A 274 -1.21 13.43 2.51
N GLY A 275 -0.44 14.44 2.95
CA GLY A 275 -0.88 15.82 2.89
C GLY A 275 -1.02 16.32 1.45
N TYR A 276 -0.12 15.90 0.56
CA TYR A 276 -0.26 16.18 -0.86
C TYR A 276 -1.51 15.52 -1.44
N ALA A 277 -1.75 14.24 -1.14
CA ALA A 277 -2.94 13.53 -1.62
C ALA A 277 -4.25 14.13 -1.08
N LEU A 278 -4.27 14.59 0.18
CA LEU A 278 -5.44 15.23 0.78
C LEU A 278 -5.71 16.61 0.21
N SER A 279 -4.68 17.36 -0.19
CA SER A 279 -4.81 18.75 -0.66
C SER A 279 -4.69 18.91 -2.18
N TYR A 280 -4.45 17.82 -2.91
CA TYR A 280 -4.19 17.85 -4.35
C TYR A 280 -5.21 18.73 -5.11
N PRO A 281 -4.75 19.64 -6.02
CA PRO A 281 -3.35 19.78 -6.50
C PRO A 281 -2.46 20.70 -5.64
N ASP A 282 -2.96 21.25 -4.56
CA ASP A 282 -2.23 22.20 -3.71
C ASP A 282 -1.21 21.49 -2.79
N ARG A 283 -0.21 22.26 -2.33
CA ARG A 283 0.79 21.81 -1.36
C ARG A 283 0.56 22.47 0.00
N PRO A 284 0.01 21.75 0.98
CA PRO A 284 -0.29 22.33 2.28
C PRO A 284 0.99 22.56 3.10
N LYS A 285 0.92 23.49 4.03
CA LYS A 285 1.97 23.63 5.03
C LYS A 285 1.82 22.52 6.07
N LEU A 286 2.86 21.68 6.20
CA LEU A 286 2.93 20.60 7.17
C LEU A 286 4.10 20.80 8.12
N ASP A 287 3.93 20.37 9.36
CA ASP A 287 4.99 20.27 10.36
C ASP A 287 5.75 18.96 10.19
N VAL A 288 6.62 18.93 9.19
CA VAL A 288 7.52 17.81 8.85
C VAL A 288 8.95 18.34 8.70
N GLU A 289 9.93 17.47 8.94
CA GLU A 289 11.34 17.82 8.80
C GLU A 289 11.66 18.28 7.37
N ARG A 290 12.57 19.26 7.24
CA ARG A 290 13.06 19.77 5.96
C ARG A 290 14.45 19.23 5.67
N LEU A 291 14.73 18.91 4.41
CA LEU A 291 16.05 18.48 3.98
C LEU A 291 17.07 19.60 4.18
N ASP A 292 18.19 19.25 4.80
CA ASP A 292 19.39 20.07 4.90
C ASP A 292 20.45 19.47 3.96
N PHE A 293 20.56 20.04 2.77
CA PHE A 293 21.48 19.54 1.74
C PHE A 293 22.96 19.61 2.14
N ALA A 294 23.33 20.56 3.01
CA ALA A 294 24.71 20.65 3.50
C ALA A 294 25.06 19.49 4.44
N LYS A 295 24.11 19.04 5.27
CA LYS A 295 24.29 17.85 6.11
C LYS A 295 24.18 16.56 5.31
N LEU A 296 23.27 16.50 4.34
CA LEU A 296 23.09 15.33 3.48
C LEU A 296 24.35 15.01 2.67
N ALA A 297 25.00 16.01 2.13
CA ALA A 297 26.26 16.01 1.41
C ALA A 297 26.29 15.12 0.14
N ARG A 298 25.82 13.87 0.17
CA ARG A 298 25.84 12.94 -0.97
C ARG A 298 24.62 12.03 -0.98
N LEU A 299 24.34 11.47 -2.14
CA LEU A 299 23.32 10.45 -2.39
C LEU A 299 24.01 9.25 -3.04
N ASP A 300 23.73 8.06 -2.54
CA ASP A 300 24.35 6.81 -3.02
C ASP A 300 23.31 5.96 -3.75
N PHE A 301 23.75 5.27 -4.81
CA PHE A 301 22.90 4.39 -5.60
C PHE A 301 23.63 3.09 -5.91
N GLU A 302 22.88 1.98 -5.89
CA GLU A 302 23.38 0.64 -6.18
C GLU A 302 22.39 -0.09 -7.10
N ALA A 303 22.88 -0.98 -7.95
CA ALA A 303 22.02 -1.86 -8.71
C ALA A 303 21.34 -2.88 -7.79
N PRO A 304 20.05 -3.22 -8.00
CA PRO A 304 19.40 -4.30 -7.27
C PRO A 304 20.01 -5.66 -7.63
N ASP A 305 19.97 -6.60 -6.69
CA ASP A 305 20.46 -7.98 -6.91
C ASP A 305 19.27 -8.94 -6.94
N GLU A 306 18.80 -9.26 -8.14
CA GLU A 306 17.63 -10.14 -8.34
C GLU A 306 17.93 -11.62 -8.05
N THR A 307 19.21 -12.01 -7.91
CA THR A 307 19.59 -13.36 -7.47
C THR A 307 19.42 -13.53 -5.97
N ARG A 308 19.84 -12.53 -5.19
CA ARG A 308 19.64 -12.53 -3.74
C ARG A 308 18.19 -12.25 -3.35
N PHE A 309 17.50 -11.40 -4.13
CA PHE A 309 16.13 -10.95 -3.90
C PHE A 309 15.24 -11.26 -5.11
N PRO A 310 14.76 -12.51 -5.25
CA PRO A 310 14.00 -12.95 -6.43
C PRO A 310 12.66 -12.22 -6.63
N ALA A 311 12.15 -11.53 -5.61
CA ALA A 311 10.85 -10.85 -5.65
C ALA A 311 10.71 -9.89 -6.84
N LEU A 312 11.80 -9.17 -7.24
CA LEU A 312 11.77 -8.27 -8.38
C LEU A 312 11.55 -9.02 -9.70
N ARG A 313 12.21 -10.16 -9.87
CA ARG A 313 12.01 -11.03 -11.03
C ARG A 313 10.58 -11.60 -11.07
N LEU A 314 10.04 -11.99 -9.91
CA LEU A 314 8.66 -12.48 -9.82
C LEU A 314 7.64 -11.40 -10.22
N ALA A 315 7.87 -10.15 -9.82
CA ALA A 315 7.03 -9.03 -10.26
C ALA A 315 7.08 -8.81 -11.78
N ARG A 316 8.27 -8.88 -12.40
CA ARG A 316 8.40 -8.83 -13.87
C ARG A 316 7.61 -9.94 -14.52
N THR A 317 7.77 -11.18 -14.03
CA THR A 317 7.01 -12.34 -14.51
C THR A 317 5.49 -12.12 -14.39
N ALA A 318 5.03 -11.59 -13.24
CA ALA A 318 3.60 -11.30 -13.04
C ALA A 318 3.07 -10.23 -14.01
N MET A 319 3.86 -9.17 -14.24
CA MET A 319 3.49 -8.09 -15.18
C MET A 319 3.45 -8.58 -16.64
N ASP A 320 4.38 -9.44 -17.04
CA ASP A 320 4.47 -9.99 -18.40
C ASP A 320 3.34 -10.99 -18.69
N ARG A 321 3.00 -11.84 -17.71
CA ARG A 321 1.89 -12.80 -17.81
C ARG A 321 0.53 -12.10 -17.78
N GLY A 322 0.41 -11.01 -17.02
CA GLY A 322 -0.84 -10.26 -16.88
C GLY A 322 -1.97 -11.02 -16.19
N GLY A 323 -3.22 -10.67 -16.49
CA GLY A 323 -4.40 -11.32 -15.92
C GLY A 323 -4.41 -11.28 -14.38
N VAL A 324 -4.61 -12.44 -13.75
CA VAL A 324 -4.66 -12.59 -12.29
C VAL A 324 -3.29 -12.81 -11.63
N GLN A 325 -2.18 -12.77 -12.40
CA GLN A 325 -0.86 -13.13 -11.86
C GLN A 325 -0.37 -12.22 -10.74
N GLY A 326 -0.76 -10.96 -10.73
CA GLY A 326 -0.52 -10.05 -9.61
C GLY A 326 -1.22 -10.50 -8.33
N ALA A 327 -2.50 -10.90 -8.44
CA ALA A 327 -3.27 -11.44 -7.31
C ALA A 327 -2.65 -12.75 -6.79
N VAL A 328 -2.23 -13.63 -7.69
CA VAL A 328 -1.56 -14.89 -7.36
C VAL A 328 -0.26 -14.65 -6.58
N MET A 329 0.60 -13.78 -7.09
CA MET A 329 1.87 -13.43 -6.43
C MET A 329 1.63 -12.84 -5.04
N ASN A 330 0.71 -11.89 -4.92
CA ASN A 330 0.39 -11.24 -3.64
C ASN A 330 -0.17 -12.24 -2.62
N ALA A 331 -1.12 -13.09 -3.03
CA ALA A 331 -1.73 -14.08 -2.14
C ALA A 331 -0.72 -15.15 -1.65
N ALA A 332 0.16 -15.59 -2.53
CA ALA A 332 1.23 -16.54 -2.19
C ALA A 332 2.25 -15.91 -1.23
N GLU A 333 2.68 -14.64 -1.51
CA GLU A 333 3.57 -13.89 -0.63
C GLU A 333 2.96 -13.68 0.75
N GLU A 334 1.71 -13.21 0.86
CA GLU A 334 1.05 -13.00 2.15
C GLU A 334 0.93 -14.29 2.96
N THR A 335 0.66 -15.41 2.29
CA THR A 335 0.57 -16.73 2.95
C THR A 335 1.94 -17.19 3.45
N ALA A 336 2.97 -17.04 2.63
CA ALA A 336 4.35 -17.34 2.99
C ALA A 336 4.88 -16.42 4.11
N PHE A 337 4.55 -15.13 4.05
CA PHE A 337 4.88 -14.17 5.11
C PHE A 337 4.33 -14.60 6.48
N ASN A 338 3.06 -15.00 6.55
CA ASN A 338 2.45 -15.47 7.79
C ASN A 338 3.14 -16.74 8.31
N ALA A 339 3.44 -17.70 7.43
CA ALA A 339 4.17 -18.92 7.79
C ALA A 339 5.60 -18.62 8.30
N PHE A 340 6.25 -17.61 7.72
CA PHE A 340 7.56 -17.14 8.24
C PHE A 340 7.43 -16.55 9.65
N LEU A 341 6.40 -15.75 9.93
CA LEU A 341 6.15 -15.22 11.27
C LEU A 341 5.87 -16.34 12.29
N GLU A 342 5.18 -17.37 11.87
CA GLU A 342 4.89 -18.59 12.65
C GLU A 342 6.11 -19.52 12.77
N LYS A 343 7.25 -19.18 12.14
CA LYS A 343 8.50 -19.97 12.11
C LYS A 343 8.34 -21.34 11.42
N ARG A 344 7.39 -21.47 10.54
CA ARG A 344 7.11 -22.69 9.77
C ARG A 344 7.98 -22.80 8.52
N ILE A 345 8.46 -21.67 8.02
CA ILE A 345 9.38 -21.58 6.89
C ILE A 345 10.49 -20.58 7.19
N SER A 346 11.60 -20.68 6.44
CA SER A 346 12.70 -19.72 6.49
C SER A 346 12.38 -18.44 5.69
N PHE A 347 13.16 -17.38 5.92
CA PHE A 347 13.07 -16.11 5.18
C PHE A 347 13.21 -16.31 3.65
N LEU A 348 14.15 -17.14 3.21
CA LEU A 348 14.38 -17.39 1.79
C LEU A 348 13.24 -18.18 1.14
N GLN A 349 12.62 -19.08 1.88
CA GLN A 349 11.50 -19.89 1.37
C GLN A 349 10.25 -19.06 1.05
N MET A 350 10.13 -17.82 1.53
CA MET A 350 9.01 -16.97 1.13
C MET A 350 8.98 -16.73 -0.38
N ALA A 351 10.13 -16.43 -0.97
CA ALA A 351 10.23 -16.22 -2.42
C ALA A 351 10.04 -17.54 -3.20
N ASP A 352 10.62 -18.64 -2.70
CA ASP A 352 10.48 -19.93 -3.34
C ASP A 352 9.00 -20.37 -3.41
N ILE A 353 8.22 -20.20 -2.33
CA ILE A 353 6.79 -20.52 -2.30
C ILE A 353 6.00 -19.64 -3.27
N ALA A 354 6.28 -18.33 -3.30
CA ALA A 354 5.61 -17.44 -4.23
C ALA A 354 5.89 -17.85 -5.68
N GLU A 355 7.12 -18.22 -6.01
CA GLU A 355 7.51 -18.72 -7.33
C GLU A 355 6.81 -20.04 -7.68
N ASP A 356 6.84 -21.02 -6.78
CA ASP A 356 6.19 -22.33 -6.97
C ASP A 356 4.69 -22.14 -7.30
N VAL A 357 3.98 -21.31 -6.53
CA VAL A 357 2.54 -21.06 -6.75
C VAL A 357 2.28 -20.31 -8.07
N MET A 358 3.11 -19.34 -8.42
CA MET A 358 2.99 -18.61 -9.70
C MET A 358 3.20 -19.54 -10.90
N GLU A 359 4.13 -20.52 -10.81
CA GLU A 359 4.35 -21.52 -11.87
C GLU A 359 3.17 -22.50 -11.96
N ASP A 360 2.65 -22.97 -10.83
CA ASP A 360 1.49 -23.86 -10.78
C ASP A 360 0.20 -23.21 -11.30
N MET A 361 0.14 -21.89 -11.30
CA MET A 361 -1.02 -21.12 -11.74
C MET A 361 -0.79 -20.35 -13.05
N VAL A 362 0.18 -20.78 -13.87
CA VAL A 362 0.37 -20.26 -15.22
C VAL A 362 -0.89 -20.50 -16.05
N GLY A 363 -1.46 -19.44 -16.62
CA GLY A 363 -2.68 -19.55 -17.43
C GLY A 363 -3.97 -19.73 -16.62
N TYR A 364 -3.91 -19.60 -15.28
CA TYR A 364 -5.10 -19.60 -14.44
C TYR A 364 -5.92 -18.32 -14.67
N GLY A 365 -6.87 -18.41 -15.58
CA GLY A 365 -7.87 -17.37 -15.84
C GLY A 365 -7.34 -16.00 -16.32
N SER A 366 -8.25 -15.21 -16.84
CA SER A 366 -8.06 -13.78 -17.08
C SER A 366 -8.83 -13.02 -16.01
N ALA A 367 -8.30 -11.89 -15.53
CA ALA A 367 -9.02 -11.02 -14.60
C ALA A 367 -10.07 -10.21 -15.40
N ILE A 368 -11.25 -10.77 -15.60
CA ILE A 368 -12.35 -10.10 -16.30
C ILE A 368 -13.28 -9.42 -15.28
N THR A 369 -13.43 -10.01 -14.11
CA THR A 369 -14.29 -9.53 -13.02
C THR A 369 -13.55 -9.54 -11.68
N MET A 370 -14.11 -8.82 -10.70
CA MET A 370 -13.58 -8.87 -9.34
C MET A 370 -13.72 -10.26 -8.72
N ASP A 371 -14.73 -11.03 -9.09
CA ASP A 371 -14.90 -12.41 -8.62
C ASP A 371 -13.77 -13.32 -9.13
N ASP A 372 -13.29 -13.12 -10.36
CA ASP A 372 -12.11 -13.84 -10.87
C ASP A 372 -10.87 -13.55 -10.03
N VAL A 373 -10.67 -12.29 -9.64
CA VAL A 373 -9.55 -11.88 -8.78
C VAL A 373 -9.65 -12.54 -7.39
N PHE A 374 -10.82 -12.52 -6.76
CA PHE A 374 -11.02 -13.17 -5.47
C PHE A 374 -10.88 -14.69 -5.54
N ALA A 375 -11.34 -15.32 -6.62
CA ALA A 375 -11.17 -16.74 -6.84
C ALA A 375 -9.69 -17.13 -7.01
N ALA A 376 -8.93 -16.33 -7.77
CA ALA A 376 -7.50 -16.53 -7.95
C ALA A 376 -6.71 -16.33 -6.64
N ASP A 377 -7.03 -15.30 -5.86
CA ASP A 377 -6.44 -15.07 -4.53
C ASP A 377 -6.68 -16.26 -3.60
N ALA A 378 -7.93 -16.75 -3.52
CA ALA A 378 -8.29 -17.89 -2.68
C ALA A 378 -7.55 -19.18 -3.10
N GLU A 379 -7.47 -19.47 -4.39
CA GLU A 379 -6.77 -20.65 -4.91
C GLU A 379 -5.25 -20.54 -4.69
N ALA A 380 -4.66 -19.35 -4.90
CA ALA A 380 -3.24 -19.13 -4.64
C ALA A 380 -2.89 -19.33 -3.15
N ARG A 381 -3.74 -18.85 -2.23
CA ARG A 381 -3.56 -19.09 -0.78
C ARG A 381 -3.63 -20.57 -0.43
N ARG A 382 -4.56 -21.30 -1.04
CA ARG A 382 -4.69 -22.75 -0.82
C ARG A 382 -3.41 -23.48 -1.27
N ARG A 383 -2.91 -23.19 -2.49
CA ARG A 383 -1.68 -23.79 -3.02
C ARG A 383 -0.44 -23.40 -2.21
N ALA A 384 -0.34 -22.14 -1.79
CA ALA A 384 0.74 -21.70 -0.92
C ALA A 384 0.74 -22.47 0.42
N ALA A 385 -0.44 -22.69 1.02
CA ALA A 385 -0.54 -23.47 2.24
C ALA A 385 -0.11 -24.94 2.04
N GLU A 386 -0.43 -25.54 0.89
CA GLU A 386 0.03 -26.89 0.54
C GLU A 386 1.54 -26.95 0.33
N ALA A 387 2.13 -25.97 -0.39
CA ALA A 387 3.58 -25.87 -0.58
C ALA A 387 4.32 -25.70 0.77
N ILE A 388 3.77 -24.90 1.68
CA ILE A 388 4.31 -24.74 3.03
C ILE A 388 4.31 -26.09 3.78
N ALA A 389 3.18 -26.81 3.78
CA ALA A 389 3.07 -28.08 4.47
C ALA A 389 4.06 -29.13 3.91
N GLN A 390 4.31 -29.15 2.60
CA GLN A 390 5.32 -30.01 1.98
C GLN A 390 6.74 -29.67 2.44
N LYS A 391 7.08 -28.37 2.55
CA LYS A 391 8.40 -27.93 3.02
C LYS A 391 8.61 -28.24 4.51
N GLU A 392 7.56 -28.18 5.33
CA GLU A 392 7.61 -28.60 6.74
C GLU A 392 7.88 -30.10 6.90
N MET A 393 7.30 -30.94 6.04
CA MET A 393 7.55 -32.38 6.09
C MET A 393 8.96 -32.80 5.59
N ALA A 394 9.60 -31.92 4.82
CA ALA A 394 10.94 -32.18 4.26
C ALA A 394 12.08 -31.63 5.13
N ALA A 395 11.79 -30.81 6.15
CA ALA A 395 12.75 -30.18 7.06
C ALA A 395 12.97 -31.01 8.33
#